data_31e6e040d256ab7859f65d661bcfaaa5
#
_entry.id   31e6e040d256ab7859f65d661bcfaaa5
#
_cell.length_a   1.000
_cell.length_b   1.000
_cell.length_c   1.000
_cell.angle_alpha   90.00
_cell.angle_beta   90.00
_cell.angle_gamma   90.00
#
_symmetry.space_group_name_H-M   'P 1'
#
loop_
_entity.id
_entity.type
_entity.pdbx_description
1 polymer ?
#
loop_
_entity_poly.entity_id
_entity_poly.type
_entity_poly.pdbx_seq_one_letter_code
_entity_poly.pdbx_strand_id
1 'polypeptide(L)'
;MLTTERLAHHAAMRPDHPFIRHEGRTVSYGEFDRLSNQAAHALQSLGVEKGDRVTLGLGNSVEFLVAAFGALKAGAILHSINPGLGAAELAYILGHAAPRVLVADAASVEALRPLAREAKTRLAAFGAAADVTLDELVAASSSAPVDVVIAANDASTLLYTSGTTGRPKGVLFRHHSTGGAARHFLELLGIGADDTLLAVTPLFHGNAWGAATTALAAGATVAYPRAFKASAFWPLVHEVQATVLYTLGTILAILLQQEPTPLERDNPLRVILGLGSAPIRDQVIKRFGVSDVAECFGSTDAGVVTMTPLGATPRQGSAGPAVPGVTLRIVDDAGATLAPRTPGEILVESPHRMAEYFRDPERTATALAGGWFHTGDLGYLDEDGWLYFVDRKRDVIRRGGENMSSALIEKTLCQHPAVAEAAVIGVPDPVLGQEVKAFIVAKSPVTPEELRAFAAERLAKFQVPRLWEFRDSLPKTPTQRVEKYKLREQSDKPLLG
;
A
#
# COMPACT_ATOMS: atom_id res chain seq x y z
N MET A 1 19.24 -2.25 -14.43
CA MET A 1 18.96 -0.82 -14.76
C MET A 1 18.16 -0.25 -13.62
N LEU A 2 18.60 0.86 -13.03
CA LEU A 2 17.92 1.57 -11.96
C LEU A 2 16.67 2.29 -12.49
N THR A 3 15.76 2.70 -11.59
CA THR A 3 14.54 3.43 -11.96
C THR A 3 14.85 4.73 -12.70
N THR A 4 15.86 5.47 -12.26
CA THR A 4 16.32 6.72 -12.92
C THR A 4 16.96 6.49 -14.28
N GLU A 5 17.73 5.41 -14.43
CA GLU A 5 18.34 5.01 -15.71
C GLU A 5 17.27 4.59 -16.74
N ARG A 6 16.21 3.91 -16.29
CA ARG A 6 15.08 3.53 -17.16
C ARG A 6 14.36 4.76 -17.70
N LEU A 7 14.17 5.79 -16.85
CA LEU A 7 13.59 7.05 -17.27
C LEU A 7 14.45 7.70 -18.38
N ALA A 8 15.74 7.85 -18.16
CA ALA A 8 16.65 8.41 -19.14
C ALA A 8 16.67 7.61 -20.46
N HIS A 9 16.63 6.27 -20.36
CA HIS A 9 16.52 5.39 -21.52
C HIS A 9 15.25 5.64 -22.33
N HIS A 10 14.06 5.66 -21.69
CA HIS A 10 12.81 5.90 -22.42
C HIS A 10 12.70 7.33 -22.94
N ALA A 11 13.20 8.32 -22.19
CA ALA A 11 13.28 9.71 -22.65
C ALA A 11 14.13 9.87 -23.92
N ALA A 12 15.21 9.09 -24.05
CA ALA A 12 16.03 9.09 -25.25
C ALA A 12 15.40 8.33 -26.43
N MET A 13 14.75 7.18 -26.16
CA MET A 13 14.21 6.29 -27.20
C MET A 13 12.83 6.71 -27.70
N ARG A 14 12.01 7.31 -26.85
CA ARG A 14 10.60 7.69 -27.14
C ARG A 14 10.19 8.98 -26.41
N PRO A 15 10.87 10.11 -26.67
CA PRO A 15 10.69 11.35 -25.89
C PRO A 15 9.24 11.84 -25.85
N ASP A 16 8.49 11.67 -26.93
CA ASP A 16 7.12 12.17 -27.07
C ASP A 16 6.05 11.19 -26.57
N HIS A 17 6.44 9.95 -26.20
CA HIS A 17 5.49 8.98 -25.70
C HIS A 17 4.94 9.43 -24.31
N PRO A 18 3.61 9.38 -24.07
CA PRO A 18 3.02 9.72 -22.79
C PRO A 18 3.58 8.85 -21.66
N PHE A 19 4.09 9.49 -20.59
CA PHE A 19 4.43 8.78 -19.36
C PHE A 19 3.37 8.97 -18.29
N ILE A 20 2.89 10.21 -18.09
CA ILE A 20 1.93 10.55 -17.05
C ILE A 20 0.66 11.14 -17.66
N ARG A 21 -0.52 10.69 -17.17
CA ARG A 21 -1.82 11.34 -17.39
C ARG A 21 -2.45 11.69 -16.05
N HIS A 22 -2.73 12.96 -15.82
CA HIS A 22 -3.30 13.46 -14.59
C HIS A 22 -4.13 14.72 -14.81
N GLU A 23 -5.41 14.72 -14.42
CA GLU A 23 -6.32 15.87 -14.48
C GLU A 23 -6.28 16.58 -15.86
N GLY A 24 -6.42 15.82 -16.94
CA GLY A 24 -6.37 16.33 -18.31
C GLY A 24 -4.98 16.70 -18.84
N ARG A 25 -3.94 16.73 -17.97
CA ARG A 25 -2.55 16.96 -18.37
C ARG A 25 -1.88 15.66 -18.77
N THR A 26 -1.16 15.70 -19.90
CA THR A 26 -0.28 14.62 -20.33
C THR A 26 1.16 15.12 -20.29
N VAL A 27 2.07 14.34 -19.69
CA VAL A 27 3.49 14.60 -19.62
C VAL A 27 4.22 13.46 -20.31
N SER A 28 5.05 13.78 -21.32
CA SER A 28 5.83 12.78 -22.06
C SER A 28 7.07 12.33 -21.27
N TYR A 29 7.70 11.23 -21.71
CA TYR A 29 8.96 10.76 -21.14
C TYR A 29 10.06 11.81 -21.19
N GLY A 30 10.22 12.50 -22.33
CA GLY A 30 11.23 13.55 -22.50
C GLY A 30 10.96 14.76 -21.61
N GLU A 31 9.69 15.20 -21.53
CA GLU A 31 9.31 16.30 -20.63
C GLU A 31 9.55 15.92 -19.17
N PHE A 32 9.15 14.69 -18.76
CA PHE A 32 9.30 14.24 -17.39
C PHE A 32 10.77 14.06 -16.98
N ASP A 33 11.62 13.55 -17.87
CA ASP A 33 13.06 13.46 -17.62
C ASP A 33 13.68 14.83 -17.38
N ARG A 34 13.34 15.81 -18.25
CA ARG A 34 13.77 17.21 -18.10
C ARG A 34 13.30 17.82 -16.78
N LEU A 35 12.02 17.69 -16.44
CA LEU A 35 11.45 18.23 -15.19
C LEU A 35 12.09 17.60 -13.95
N SER A 36 12.32 16.28 -13.97
CA SER A 36 12.96 15.58 -12.84
C SER A 36 14.46 15.92 -12.71
N ASN A 37 15.17 16.24 -13.81
CA ASN A 37 16.52 16.79 -13.74
C ASN A 37 16.52 18.18 -13.11
N GLN A 38 15.60 19.06 -13.52
CA GLN A 38 15.44 20.38 -12.92
C GLN A 38 15.14 20.28 -11.42
N ALA A 39 14.24 19.37 -11.03
CA ALA A 39 13.93 19.15 -9.60
C ALA A 39 15.15 18.62 -8.82
N ALA A 40 15.98 17.77 -9.42
CA ALA A 40 17.20 17.28 -8.79
C ALA A 40 18.19 18.43 -8.54
N HIS A 41 18.45 19.28 -9.55
CA HIS A 41 19.30 20.46 -9.38
C HIS A 41 18.74 21.47 -8.37
N ALA A 42 17.40 21.67 -8.37
CA ALA A 42 16.74 22.50 -7.38
C ALA A 42 16.96 21.96 -5.94
N LEU A 43 16.79 20.65 -5.72
CA LEU A 43 17.04 20.03 -4.44
C LEU A 43 18.51 20.13 -4.00
N GLN A 44 19.45 19.94 -4.92
CA GLN A 44 20.89 20.14 -4.67
C GLN A 44 21.21 21.58 -4.26
N SER A 45 20.59 22.58 -4.90
CA SER A 45 20.76 23.99 -4.52
C SER A 45 20.21 24.30 -3.12
N LEU A 46 19.28 23.47 -2.62
CA LEU A 46 18.78 23.52 -1.24
C LEU A 46 19.70 22.76 -0.25
N GLY A 47 20.83 22.23 -0.73
CA GLY A 47 21.83 21.50 0.05
C GLY A 47 21.49 20.03 0.27
N VAL A 48 20.64 19.44 -0.60
CA VAL A 48 20.41 17.99 -0.59
C VAL A 48 21.61 17.28 -1.17
N GLU A 49 22.13 16.32 -0.42
CA GLU A 49 23.25 15.48 -0.80
C GLU A 49 22.81 14.00 -0.89
N LYS A 50 23.64 13.17 -1.51
CA LYS A 50 23.41 11.73 -1.60
C LYS A 50 23.23 11.12 -0.21
N GLY A 51 22.13 10.36 -0.03
CA GLY A 51 21.77 9.73 1.24
C GLY A 51 20.93 10.61 2.19
N ASP A 52 20.74 11.89 1.88
CA ASP A 52 19.77 12.73 2.57
C ASP A 52 18.34 12.27 2.32
N ARG A 53 17.42 12.57 3.24
CA ARG A 53 15.99 12.31 3.05
C ARG A 53 15.32 13.55 2.49
N VAL A 54 14.59 13.35 1.41
CA VAL A 54 13.64 14.34 0.87
C VAL A 54 12.24 13.82 1.16
N THR A 55 11.52 14.53 2.02
CA THR A 55 10.16 14.15 2.42
C THR A 55 9.14 14.81 1.51
N LEU A 56 8.22 14.02 0.97
CA LEU A 56 7.10 14.49 0.16
C LEU A 56 5.80 14.38 0.95
N GLY A 57 5.21 15.51 1.28
CA GLY A 57 3.88 15.66 1.88
C GLY A 57 2.88 16.23 0.87
N LEU A 58 2.82 15.65 -0.33
CA LEU A 58 1.94 16.08 -1.42
C LEU A 58 0.82 15.08 -1.68
N GLY A 59 -0.28 15.57 -2.23
CA GLY A 59 -1.30 14.75 -2.86
C GLY A 59 -0.85 14.17 -4.21
N ASN A 60 -1.71 13.36 -4.84
CA ASN A 60 -1.47 12.87 -6.18
C ASN A 60 -1.37 14.04 -7.16
N SER A 61 -0.23 14.19 -7.81
CA SER A 61 0.07 15.28 -8.75
C SER A 61 1.29 14.93 -9.61
N VAL A 62 1.46 15.62 -10.72
CA VAL A 62 2.68 15.52 -11.53
C VAL A 62 3.88 15.98 -10.71
N GLU A 63 3.71 17.00 -9.89
CA GLU A 63 4.72 17.58 -9.00
C GLU A 63 5.23 16.57 -7.97
N PHE A 64 4.36 15.67 -7.46
CA PHE A 64 4.78 14.55 -6.61
C PHE A 64 5.82 13.69 -7.33
N LEU A 65 5.52 13.23 -8.54
CA LEU A 65 6.46 12.38 -9.30
C LEU A 65 7.71 13.15 -9.72
N VAL A 66 7.60 14.43 -10.09
CA VAL A 66 8.74 15.30 -10.43
C VAL A 66 9.69 15.43 -9.24
N ALA A 67 9.16 15.72 -8.04
CA ALA A 67 9.96 15.82 -6.82
C ALA A 67 10.54 14.46 -6.41
N ALA A 68 9.77 13.37 -6.53
CA ALA A 68 10.21 12.02 -6.21
C ALA A 68 11.40 11.58 -7.09
N PHE A 69 11.28 11.74 -8.40
CA PHE A 69 12.36 11.40 -9.32
C PHE A 69 13.53 12.38 -9.24
N GLY A 70 13.27 13.66 -8.94
CA GLY A 70 14.30 14.63 -8.62
C GLY A 70 15.14 14.21 -7.42
N ALA A 71 14.50 13.78 -6.33
CA ALA A 71 15.18 13.24 -5.16
C ALA A 71 16.01 12.00 -5.48
N LEU A 72 15.44 11.04 -6.22
CA LEU A 72 16.15 9.82 -6.63
C LEU A 72 17.36 10.14 -7.52
N LYS A 73 17.24 11.09 -8.48
CA LYS A 73 18.34 11.52 -9.35
C LYS A 73 19.43 12.26 -8.59
N ALA A 74 19.08 13.01 -7.55
CA ALA A 74 20.04 13.65 -6.65
C ALA A 74 20.73 12.64 -5.71
N GLY A 75 20.38 11.34 -5.78
CA GLY A 75 20.90 10.31 -4.88
C GLY A 75 20.31 10.35 -3.47
N ALA A 76 19.27 11.15 -3.26
CA ALA A 76 18.58 11.25 -1.98
C ALA A 76 17.62 10.07 -1.77
N ILE A 77 17.27 9.84 -0.52
CA ILE A 77 16.25 8.85 -0.11
C ILE A 77 14.89 9.51 -0.21
N LEU A 78 14.06 9.02 -1.14
CA LEU A 78 12.66 9.42 -1.25
C LEU A 78 11.89 8.97 0.00
N HIS A 79 11.33 9.93 0.72
CA HIS A 79 10.47 9.68 1.86
C HIS A 79 9.09 10.28 1.59
N SER A 80 8.07 9.46 1.46
CA SER A 80 6.70 9.91 1.21
C SER A 80 5.86 9.76 2.48
N ILE A 81 5.09 10.79 2.82
CA ILE A 81 4.18 10.78 3.96
C ILE A 81 2.75 11.05 3.52
N ASN A 82 1.81 10.56 4.31
CA ASN A 82 0.41 10.96 4.20
C ASN A 82 0.22 12.29 4.98
N PRO A 83 -0.01 13.43 4.31
CA PRO A 83 -0.18 14.71 5.01
C PRO A 83 -1.47 14.79 5.85
N GLY A 84 -2.41 13.85 5.69
CA GLY A 84 -3.64 13.75 6.47
C GLY A 84 -3.50 12.99 7.80
N LEU A 85 -2.29 12.54 8.17
CA LEU A 85 -2.05 11.94 9.49
C LEU A 85 -2.16 13.00 10.60
N GLY A 86 -2.37 12.54 11.84
CA GLY A 86 -2.40 13.41 13.00
C GLY A 86 -1.05 14.11 13.24
N ALA A 87 -1.10 15.36 13.75
CA ALA A 87 0.09 16.20 13.95
C ALA A 87 1.17 15.51 14.79
N ALA A 88 0.79 14.80 15.87
CA ALA A 88 1.73 14.08 16.73
C ALA A 88 2.45 12.93 16.00
N GLU A 89 1.74 12.22 15.12
CA GLU A 89 2.32 11.15 14.32
C GLU A 89 3.27 11.72 13.25
N LEU A 90 2.87 12.79 12.57
CA LEU A 90 3.72 13.50 11.61
C LEU A 90 4.97 14.09 12.28
N ALA A 91 4.84 14.69 13.46
CA ALA A 91 5.98 15.20 14.23
C ALA A 91 6.98 14.08 14.55
N TYR A 92 6.48 12.92 15.00
CA TYR A 92 7.33 11.75 15.24
C TYR A 92 8.02 11.28 13.95
N ILE A 93 7.29 11.12 12.85
CA ILE A 93 7.83 10.65 11.57
C ILE A 93 8.92 11.60 11.05
N LEU A 94 8.64 12.91 11.05
CA LEU A 94 9.60 13.91 10.58
C LEU A 94 10.82 14.02 11.49
N GLY A 95 10.63 13.96 12.81
CA GLY A 95 11.73 13.93 13.77
C GLY A 95 12.63 12.70 13.61
N HIS A 96 12.03 11.53 13.38
CA HIS A 96 12.78 10.28 13.18
C HIS A 96 13.46 10.20 11.82
N ALA A 97 12.78 10.59 10.73
CA ALA A 97 13.36 10.63 9.38
C ALA A 97 14.43 11.73 9.26
N ALA A 98 14.27 12.84 9.97
CA ALA A 98 15.14 14.02 9.92
C ALA A 98 15.46 14.44 8.47
N PRO A 99 14.47 14.85 7.68
CA PRO A 99 14.67 15.16 6.26
C PRO A 99 15.46 16.48 6.08
N ARG A 100 16.23 16.56 5.00
CA ARG A 100 16.92 17.78 4.60
C ARG A 100 15.93 18.82 4.07
N VAL A 101 14.95 18.36 3.28
CA VAL A 101 13.88 19.17 2.70
C VAL A 101 12.55 18.44 2.88
N LEU A 102 11.52 19.17 3.26
CA LEU A 102 10.13 18.76 3.24
C LEU A 102 9.43 19.49 2.09
N VAL A 103 8.88 18.76 1.13
CA VAL A 103 8.14 19.29 0.00
C VAL A 103 6.65 19.17 0.27
N ALA A 104 5.93 20.28 0.12
CA ALA A 104 4.48 20.37 0.31
C ALA A 104 3.78 20.89 -0.95
N ASP A 105 2.46 20.83 -0.96
CA ASP A 105 1.58 21.50 -1.93
C ASP A 105 0.68 22.53 -1.23
N ALA A 106 -0.14 23.24 -2.00
CA ALA A 106 -1.05 24.24 -1.46
C ALA A 106 -2.06 23.67 -0.44
N ALA A 107 -2.37 22.36 -0.52
CA ALA A 107 -3.31 21.72 0.40
C ALA A 107 -2.66 21.33 1.74
N SER A 108 -1.37 21.03 1.74
CA SER A 108 -0.64 20.46 2.90
C SER A 108 0.30 21.47 3.59
N VAL A 109 0.74 22.53 2.90
CA VAL A 109 1.80 23.45 3.37
C VAL A 109 1.52 24.05 4.73
N GLU A 110 0.30 24.50 4.99
CA GLU A 110 -0.03 25.14 6.27
C GLU A 110 -0.03 24.16 7.44
N ALA A 111 -0.49 22.93 7.23
CA ALA A 111 -0.44 21.88 8.24
C ALA A 111 0.99 21.41 8.52
N LEU A 112 1.85 21.39 7.49
CA LEU A 112 3.23 20.92 7.60
C LEU A 112 4.22 21.99 8.08
N ARG A 113 3.91 23.29 7.95
CA ARG A 113 4.77 24.42 8.34
C ARG A 113 5.24 24.35 9.81
N PRO A 114 4.37 24.20 10.82
CA PRO A 114 4.81 24.10 12.22
C PRO A 114 5.70 22.88 12.44
N LEU A 115 5.39 21.75 11.81
CA LEU A 115 6.14 20.51 11.92
C LEU A 115 7.53 20.60 11.27
N ALA A 116 7.64 21.31 10.13
CA ALA A 116 8.92 21.58 9.48
C ALA A 116 9.85 22.42 10.38
N ARG A 117 9.28 23.43 11.06
CA ARG A 117 10.02 24.25 12.03
C ARG A 117 10.50 23.44 13.23
N GLU A 118 9.64 22.62 13.81
CA GLU A 118 9.99 21.71 14.92
C GLU A 118 11.10 20.73 14.53
N ALA A 119 10.99 20.11 13.35
CA ALA A 119 11.98 19.21 12.80
C ALA A 119 13.25 19.91 12.27
N LYS A 120 13.30 21.24 12.30
CA LYS A 120 14.39 22.08 11.73
C LYS A 120 14.69 21.75 10.26
N THR A 121 13.63 21.46 9.51
CA THR A 121 13.66 21.07 8.10
C THR A 121 13.23 22.24 7.23
N ARG A 122 13.91 22.48 6.11
CA ARG A 122 13.52 23.48 5.13
C ARG A 122 12.22 23.07 4.44
N LEU A 123 11.22 23.92 4.46
CA LEU A 123 9.95 23.71 3.80
C LEU A 123 9.97 24.33 2.40
N ALA A 124 9.82 23.50 1.37
CA ALA A 124 9.64 23.94 -0.02
C ALA A 124 8.21 23.56 -0.48
N ALA A 125 7.58 24.38 -1.30
CA ALA A 125 6.22 24.08 -1.74
C ALA A 125 6.00 24.34 -3.22
N PHE A 126 5.17 23.50 -3.84
CA PHE A 126 4.57 23.73 -5.13
C PHE A 126 3.23 24.46 -5.00
N GLY A 127 3.01 25.50 -5.83
CA GLY A 127 1.75 26.22 -5.89
C GLY A 127 1.39 26.99 -4.62
N ALA A 128 2.32 27.22 -3.69
CA ALA A 128 2.08 27.92 -2.43
C ALA A 128 3.35 28.57 -1.87
N ALA A 129 3.16 29.62 -1.05
CA ALA A 129 4.25 30.27 -0.33
C ALA A 129 4.81 29.36 0.79
N ALA A 130 6.14 29.17 0.78
CA ALA A 130 6.88 28.42 1.79
C ALA A 130 8.22 29.12 2.05
N ASP A 131 9.18 28.46 2.70
CA ASP A 131 10.55 28.96 2.78
C ASP A 131 11.18 29.08 1.38
N VAL A 132 10.72 28.19 0.46
CA VAL A 132 11.11 28.16 -0.95
C VAL A 132 9.88 27.90 -1.82
N THR A 133 9.65 28.71 -2.85
CA THR A 133 8.70 28.43 -3.93
C THR A 133 9.35 27.46 -4.91
N LEU A 134 8.94 26.20 -4.86
CA LEU A 134 9.63 25.12 -5.58
C LEU A 134 9.38 25.19 -7.10
N ASP A 135 8.21 25.68 -7.54
CA ASP A 135 7.91 25.89 -8.96
C ASP A 135 8.95 26.80 -9.64
N GLU A 136 9.23 27.95 -9.02
CA GLU A 136 10.18 28.93 -9.55
C GLU A 136 11.60 28.36 -9.54
N LEU A 137 11.99 27.70 -8.44
CA LEU A 137 13.31 27.11 -8.31
C LEU A 137 13.55 26.00 -9.33
N VAL A 138 12.57 25.11 -9.53
CA VAL A 138 12.62 24.05 -10.53
C VAL A 138 12.71 24.65 -11.94
N ALA A 139 11.86 25.63 -12.26
CA ALA A 139 11.86 26.30 -13.58
C ALA A 139 13.19 26.99 -13.89
N ALA A 140 13.86 27.57 -12.88
CA ALA A 140 15.15 28.24 -13.02
C ALA A 140 16.36 27.28 -13.03
N SER A 141 16.15 26.01 -12.67
CA SER A 141 17.23 25.01 -12.55
C SER A 141 17.58 24.35 -13.90
N SER A 142 18.82 23.86 -14.01
CA SER A 142 19.30 23.13 -15.19
C SER A 142 18.47 21.88 -15.47
N SER A 143 18.14 21.63 -16.73
CA SER A 143 17.51 20.40 -17.19
C SER A 143 18.52 19.33 -17.64
N ALA A 144 19.82 19.61 -17.58
CA ALA A 144 20.87 18.63 -17.87
C ALA A 144 20.83 17.47 -16.84
N PRO A 145 21.29 16.27 -17.22
CA PRO A 145 21.46 15.19 -16.26
C PRO A 145 22.34 15.62 -15.06
N VAL A 146 22.02 15.13 -13.86
CA VAL A 146 22.83 15.37 -12.66
C VAL A 146 24.01 14.42 -12.63
N ASP A 147 25.17 14.93 -12.22
CA ASP A 147 26.39 14.12 -12.06
C ASP A 147 26.44 13.52 -10.64
N VAL A 148 25.63 12.46 -10.43
CA VAL A 148 25.60 11.71 -9.16
C VAL A 148 25.68 10.22 -9.45
N VAL A 149 26.72 9.57 -8.92
CA VAL A 149 26.86 8.12 -9.03
C VAL A 149 25.95 7.41 -8.01
N ILE A 150 24.97 6.68 -8.53
CA ILE A 150 24.01 5.91 -7.72
C ILE A 150 24.27 4.43 -7.92
N ALA A 151 24.57 3.72 -6.82
CA ALA A 151 24.73 2.27 -6.84
C ALA A 151 23.41 1.55 -6.56
N ALA A 152 23.27 0.33 -7.07
CA ALA A 152 22.09 -0.52 -6.85
C ALA A 152 21.81 -0.78 -5.35
N ASN A 153 22.85 -0.78 -4.54
CA ASN A 153 22.79 -0.98 -3.08
C ASN A 153 22.58 0.30 -2.27
N ASP A 154 22.58 1.47 -2.90
CA ASP A 154 22.26 2.71 -2.19
C ASP A 154 20.81 2.72 -1.72
N ALA A 155 20.55 3.38 -0.59
CA ALA A 155 19.20 3.59 -0.09
C ALA A 155 18.41 4.47 -1.06
N SER A 156 17.18 4.07 -1.37
CA SER A 156 16.34 4.75 -2.36
C SER A 156 15.06 5.32 -1.79
N THR A 157 14.38 4.54 -0.95
CA THR A 157 13.02 4.89 -0.50
C THR A 157 12.84 4.54 0.97
N LEU A 158 12.21 5.45 1.72
CA LEU A 158 11.84 5.29 3.12
C LEU A 158 10.33 5.46 3.25
N LEU A 159 9.63 4.43 3.68
CA LEU A 159 8.17 4.43 3.88
C LEU A 159 7.84 4.13 5.34
N TYR A 160 6.95 4.93 5.94
CA TYR A 160 6.49 4.64 7.30
C TYR A 160 5.21 3.81 7.28
N THR A 161 5.18 2.81 8.14
CA THR A 161 3.99 1.97 8.36
C THR A 161 3.61 2.01 9.83
N SER A 162 2.29 1.87 10.11
CA SER A 162 1.81 1.74 11.47
C SER A 162 2.46 0.54 12.16
N GLY A 163 3.28 0.83 13.17
CA GLY A 163 3.95 -0.22 13.94
C GLY A 163 2.96 -1.07 14.73
N THR A 164 3.36 -2.32 15.01
CA THR A 164 2.60 -3.22 15.89
C THR A 164 2.59 -2.76 17.35
N THR A 165 3.54 -1.91 17.72
CA THR A 165 3.81 -1.39 19.08
C THR A 165 3.33 0.06 19.26
N GLY A 166 2.49 0.58 18.37
CA GLY A 166 1.92 1.93 18.45
C GLY A 166 2.71 3.03 17.74
N ARG A 167 4.06 2.95 17.66
CA ARG A 167 4.86 3.95 16.92
C ARG A 167 5.12 3.51 15.49
N PRO A 168 4.99 4.41 14.50
CA PRO A 168 5.35 4.12 13.10
C PRO A 168 6.81 3.66 12.97
N LYS A 169 7.04 2.69 12.07
CA LYS A 169 8.38 2.20 11.72
C LYS A 169 8.74 2.63 10.30
N GLY A 170 9.97 3.10 10.11
CA GLY A 170 10.49 3.47 8.79
C GLY A 170 11.05 2.24 8.08
N VAL A 171 10.49 1.89 6.96
CA VAL A 171 10.91 0.76 6.10
C VAL A 171 11.83 1.29 5.02
N LEU A 172 13.11 0.93 5.05
CA LEU A 172 14.12 1.39 4.11
C LEU A 172 14.32 0.39 2.98
N PHE A 173 14.28 0.90 1.75
CA PHE A 173 14.55 0.13 0.53
C PHE A 173 15.81 0.61 -0.17
N ARG A 174 16.42 -0.30 -0.94
CA ARG A 174 17.53 0.01 -1.84
C ARG A 174 17.05 0.13 -3.29
N HIS A 175 17.82 0.76 -4.15
CA HIS A 175 17.46 0.95 -5.56
C HIS A 175 17.20 -0.38 -6.29
N HIS A 176 17.94 -1.45 -6.00
CA HIS A 176 17.70 -2.75 -6.63
C HIS A 176 16.35 -3.37 -6.23
N SER A 177 15.88 -3.16 -4.99
CA SER A 177 14.61 -3.70 -4.51
C SER A 177 13.43 -3.05 -5.22
N THR A 178 13.42 -1.72 -5.30
CA THR A 178 12.30 -0.97 -5.91
C THR A 178 12.23 -1.13 -7.43
N GLY A 179 13.38 -1.18 -8.12
CA GLY A 179 13.42 -1.34 -9.57
C GLY A 179 13.20 -2.77 -10.07
N GLY A 180 13.51 -3.78 -9.24
CA GLY A 180 13.38 -5.20 -9.60
C GLY A 180 11.95 -5.72 -9.54
N ALA A 181 11.17 -5.30 -8.54
CA ALA A 181 9.79 -5.75 -8.36
C ALA A 181 8.89 -5.43 -9.56
N ALA A 182 9.08 -4.28 -10.20
CA ALA A 182 8.30 -3.87 -11.37
C ALA A 182 8.36 -4.90 -12.51
N ARG A 183 9.50 -5.57 -12.71
CA ARG A 183 9.68 -6.56 -13.79
C ARG A 183 8.73 -7.75 -13.67
N HIS A 184 8.46 -8.22 -12.46
CA HIS A 184 7.55 -9.33 -12.24
C HIS A 184 6.12 -8.98 -12.67
N PHE A 185 5.68 -7.74 -12.45
CA PHE A 185 4.38 -7.28 -12.92
C PHE A 185 4.28 -7.29 -14.45
N LEU A 186 5.37 -6.96 -15.17
CA LEU A 186 5.38 -7.00 -16.62
C LEU A 186 5.11 -8.42 -17.13
N GLU A 187 5.81 -9.39 -16.59
CA GLU A 187 5.72 -10.79 -17.02
C GLU A 187 4.37 -11.41 -16.58
N LEU A 188 3.97 -11.23 -15.31
CA LEU A 188 2.79 -11.87 -14.73
C LEU A 188 1.47 -11.24 -15.21
N LEU A 189 1.45 -9.94 -15.53
CA LEU A 189 0.25 -9.22 -15.97
C LEU A 189 0.30 -8.88 -17.48
N GLY A 190 1.32 -9.34 -18.19
CA GLY A 190 1.49 -9.09 -19.62
C GLY A 190 1.50 -7.60 -19.96
N ILE A 191 2.16 -6.77 -19.13
CA ILE A 191 2.17 -5.30 -19.32
C ILE A 191 3.21 -4.93 -20.36
N GLY A 192 2.79 -4.17 -21.37
CA GLY A 192 3.61 -3.66 -22.45
C GLY A 192 3.63 -2.14 -22.55
N ALA A 193 4.35 -1.63 -23.54
CA ALA A 193 4.54 -0.21 -23.72
C ALA A 193 3.28 0.58 -24.13
N ASP A 194 2.29 -0.11 -24.68
CA ASP A 194 1.03 0.49 -25.12
C ASP A 194 -0.03 0.52 -24.02
N ASP A 195 0.27 -0.04 -22.84
CA ASP A 195 -0.65 -0.05 -21.72
C ASP A 195 -0.71 1.32 -21.02
N THR A 196 -1.88 1.61 -20.47
CA THR A 196 -2.10 2.69 -19.49
C THR A 196 -2.47 2.08 -18.15
N LEU A 197 -1.60 2.27 -17.16
CA LEU A 197 -1.79 1.78 -15.80
C LEU A 197 -2.51 2.84 -14.97
N LEU A 198 -3.76 2.60 -14.59
CA LEU A 198 -4.51 3.49 -13.70
C LEU A 198 -4.28 3.06 -12.25
N ALA A 199 -3.79 3.97 -11.41
CA ALA A 199 -3.67 3.77 -9.97
C ALA A 199 -4.60 4.74 -9.24
N VAL A 200 -5.51 4.23 -8.41
CA VAL A 200 -6.52 5.03 -7.72
C VAL A 200 -6.22 5.26 -6.23
N THR A 201 -5.11 4.73 -5.76
CA THR A 201 -4.60 4.96 -4.40
C THR A 201 -3.65 6.15 -4.37
N PRO A 202 -3.34 6.72 -3.18
CA PRO A 202 -2.35 7.79 -3.08
C PRO A 202 -0.93 7.36 -3.47
N LEU A 203 -0.19 8.25 -4.15
CA LEU A 203 1.20 8.01 -4.60
C LEU A 203 2.20 7.78 -3.47
N PHE A 204 1.90 8.22 -2.25
CA PHE A 204 2.71 7.92 -1.08
C PHE A 204 2.55 6.46 -0.59
N HIS A 205 1.66 5.67 -1.19
CA HIS A 205 1.53 4.23 -0.94
C HIS A 205 2.19 3.38 -2.02
N GLY A 206 2.71 2.21 -1.60
CA GLY A 206 3.39 1.27 -2.48
C GLY A 206 2.58 0.78 -3.68
N ASN A 207 1.24 0.75 -3.62
CA ASN A 207 0.40 0.35 -4.75
C ASN A 207 0.49 1.35 -5.92
N ALA A 208 0.25 2.65 -5.70
CA ALA A 208 0.31 3.65 -6.76
C ALA A 208 1.77 3.95 -7.19
N TRP A 209 2.72 3.98 -6.24
CA TRP A 209 4.14 4.04 -6.56
C TRP A 209 4.59 2.85 -7.41
N GLY A 210 4.09 1.64 -7.09
CA GLY A 210 4.28 0.42 -7.85
C GLY A 210 3.76 0.53 -9.29
N ALA A 211 2.58 1.12 -9.49
CA ALA A 211 2.05 1.36 -10.83
C ALA A 211 2.95 2.29 -11.64
N ALA A 212 3.41 3.42 -11.04
CA ALA A 212 4.31 4.36 -11.72
C ALA A 212 5.64 3.71 -12.11
N THR A 213 6.25 2.93 -11.22
CA THR A 213 7.52 2.23 -11.51
C THR A 213 7.34 1.07 -12.49
N THR A 214 6.18 0.41 -12.51
CA THR A 214 5.85 -0.64 -13.48
C THR A 214 5.61 -0.04 -14.87
N ALA A 215 4.85 1.06 -14.97
CA ALA A 215 4.69 1.78 -16.23
C ALA A 215 6.04 2.21 -16.80
N LEU A 216 6.89 2.78 -15.95
CA LEU A 216 8.26 3.13 -16.34
C LEU A 216 9.07 1.91 -16.80
N ALA A 217 8.95 0.76 -16.12
CA ALA A 217 9.68 -0.44 -16.53
C ALA A 217 9.24 -0.98 -17.89
N ALA A 218 7.95 -0.81 -18.23
CA ALA A 218 7.37 -1.20 -19.52
C ALA A 218 7.61 -0.18 -20.65
N GLY A 219 7.92 1.07 -20.32
CA GLY A 219 7.83 2.20 -21.25
C GLY A 219 6.36 2.60 -21.52
N ALA A 220 5.45 2.31 -20.62
CA ALA A 220 4.01 2.52 -20.67
C ALA A 220 3.59 3.87 -20.08
N THR A 221 2.30 4.14 -20.04
CA THR A 221 1.70 5.32 -19.40
C THR A 221 1.18 4.97 -18.00
N VAL A 222 1.38 5.86 -17.03
CA VAL A 222 0.67 5.81 -15.73
C VAL A 222 -0.36 6.93 -15.64
N ALA A 223 -1.53 6.62 -15.11
CA ALA A 223 -2.58 7.58 -14.85
C ALA A 223 -3.05 7.49 -13.39
N TYR A 224 -3.43 8.63 -12.80
CA TYR A 224 -3.98 8.68 -11.47
C TYR A 224 -4.87 9.91 -11.27
N PRO A 225 -5.98 9.79 -10.53
CA PRO A 225 -6.77 10.94 -10.12
C PRO A 225 -6.11 11.67 -8.95
N ARG A 226 -6.52 12.91 -8.70
CA ARG A 226 -6.16 13.64 -7.47
C ARG A 226 -6.60 12.87 -6.22
N ALA A 227 -7.80 12.28 -6.27
CA ALA A 227 -8.34 11.40 -5.24
C ALA A 227 -9.35 10.43 -5.85
N PHE A 228 -9.49 9.24 -5.28
CA PHE A 228 -10.53 8.30 -5.68
C PHE A 228 -11.93 8.83 -5.39
N LYS A 229 -12.80 8.78 -6.41
CA LYS A 229 -14.23 9.05 -6.31
C LYS A 229 -14.99 7.98 -7.11
N ALA A 230 -15.83 7.20 -6.44
CA ALA A 230 -16.52 6.08 -7.09
C ALA A 230 -17.39 6.54 -8.29
N SER A 231 -18.08 7.67 -8.16
CA SER A 231 -18.92 8.24 -9.24
C SER A 231 -18.14 8.76 -10.46
N ALA A 232 -16.85 9.08 -10.29
CA ALA A 232 -15.97 9.57 -11.38
C ALA A 232 -15.05 8.47 -11.95
N PHE A 233 -15.12 7.24 -11.41
CA PHE A 233 -14.18 6.19 -11.76
C PHE A 233 -14.27 5.75 -13.22
N TRP A 234 -15.47 5.39 -13.71
CA TRP A 234 -15.64 4.93 -15.10
C TRP A 234 -15.39 6.03 -16.13
N PRO A 235 -15.88 7.27 -15.94
CA PRO A 235 -15.46 8.39 -16.79
C PRO A 235 -13.94 8.54 -16.89
N LEU A 236 -13.21 8.43 -15.75
CA LEU A 236 -11.75 8.51 -15.74
C LEU A 236 -11.10 7.34 -16.51
N VAL A 237 -11.58 6.10 -16.33
CA VAL A 237 -11.08 4.93 -17.06
C VAL A 237 -11.12 5.18 -18.58
N HIS A 238 -12.23 5.75 -19.08
CA HIS A 238 -12.39 6.09 -20.48
C HIS A 238 -11.53 7.30 -20.90
N GLU A 239 -11.45 8.34 -20.09
CA GLU A 239 -10.67 9.54 -20.37
C GLU A 239 -9.18 9.17 -20.58
N VAL A 240 -8.64 8.38 -19.67
CA VAL A 240 -7.21 8.00 -19.71
C VAL A 240 -6.95 6.74 -20.55
N GLN A 241 -7.99 6.08 -21.06
CA GLN A 241 -7.88 4.80 -21.80
C GLN A 241 -7.09 3.75 -21.00
N ALA A 242 -7.50 3.56 -19.74
CA ALA A 242 -6.81 2.65 -18.83
C ALA A 242 -6.99 1.18 -19.24
N THR A 243 -5.91 0.46 -19.43
CA THR A 243 -5.91 -0.98 -19.78
C THR A 243 -5.61 -1.88 -18.58
N VAL A 244 -4.93 -1.34 -17.56
CA VAL A 244 -4.55 -2.04 -16.32
C VAL A 244 -4.96 -1.19 -15.13
N LEU A 245 -5.65 -1.78 -14.15
CA LEU A 245 -6.03 -1.10 -12.92
C LEU A 245 -5.21 -1.63 -11.74
N TYR A 246 -4.52 -0.74 -11.02
CA TYR A 246 -3.89 -0.99 -9.72
C TYR A 246 -4.81 -0.50 -8.61
N THR A 247 -5.30 -1.43 -7.77
CA THR A 247 -6.31 -1.11 -6.78
C THR A 247 -6.28 -2.03 -5.56
N LEU A 248 -7.27 -1.88 -4.69
CA LEU A 248 -7.50 -2.69 -3.49
C LEU A 248 -8.88 -3.31 -3.56
N GLY A 249 -9.07 -4.48 -2.96
CA GLY A 249 -10.36 -5.16 -2.89
C GLY A 249 -11.47 -4.30 -2.28
N THR A 250 -11.14 -3.43 -1.31
CA THR A 250 -12.09 -2.47 -0.73
C THR A 250 -12.61 -1.46 -1.74
N ILE A 251 -11.78 -0.97 -2.64
CA ILE A 251 -12.18 -0.05 -3.71
C ILE A 251 -13.08 -0.77 -4.71
N LEU A 252 -12.73 -2.00 -5.09
CA LEU A 252 -13.58 -2.83 -5.95
C LEU A 252 -14.94 -3.11 -5.31
N ALA A 253 -14.99 -3.39 -4.01
CA ALA A 253 -16.23 -3.57 -3.28
C ALA A 253 -17.10 -2.30 -3.27
N ILE A 254 -16.49 -1.11 -3.14
CA ILE A 254 -17.19 0.17 -3.25
C ILE A 254 -17.78 0.35 -4.67
N LEU A 255 -17.01 0.02 -5.71
CA LEU A 255 -17.48 0.11 -7.10
C LEU A 255 -18.63 -0.87 -7.38
N LEU A 256 -18.58 -2.07 -6.81
CA LEU A 256 -19.68 -3.05 -6.92
C LEU A 256 -20.98 -2.60 -6.22
N GLN A 257 -20.91 -1.66 -5.28
CA GLN A 257 -22.07 -1.09 -4.61
C GLN A 257 -22.71 0.09 -5.37
N GLN A 258 -22.02 0.65 -6.38
CA GLN A 258 -22.57 1.71 -7.21
C GLN A 258 -23.66 1.17 -8.15
N GLU A 259 -24.60 2.03 -8.54
CA GLU A 259 -25.56 1.69 -9.59
C GLU A 259 -24.83 1.38 -10.91
N PRO A 260 -25.24 0.32 -11.63
CA PRO A 260 -24.62 -0.04 -12.89
C PRO A 260 -24.72 1.09 -13.94
N THR A 261 -23.64 1.30 -14.68
CA THR A 261 -23.60 2.26 -15.79
C THR A 261 -23.15 1.57 -17.09
N PRO A 262 -23.55 2.07 -18.27
CA PRO A 262 -23.06 1.54 -19.55
C PRO A 262 -21.53 1.55 -19.66
N LEU A 263 -20.88 2.58 -19.08
CA LEU A 263 -19.43 2.76 -19.14
C LEU A 263 -18.64 1.64 -18.45
N GLU A 264 -19.25 0.92 -17.51
CA GLU A 264 -18.53 -0.16 -16.78
C GLU A 264 -18.38 -1.45 -17.60
N ARG A 265 -19.16 -1.64 -18.68
CA ARG A 265 -19.05 -2.81 -19.57
C ARG A 265 -18.27 -2.52 -20.84
N ASP A 266 -18.42 -1.32 -21.36
CA ASP A 266 -17.69 -0.85 -22.54
C ASP A 266 -16.44 -0.09 -22.10
N ASN A 267 -15.55 -0.79 -21.40
CA ASN A 267 -14.34 -0.18 -20.87
C ASN A 267 -13.08 -0.87 -21.40
N PRO A 268 -11.93 -0.16 -21.52
CA PRO A 268 -10.69 -0.70 -22.07
C PRO A 268 -9.87 -1.56 -21.08
N LEU A 269 -10.31 -1.72 -19.82
CA LEU A 269 -9.57 -2.50 -18.83
C LEU A 269 -9.52 -3.97 -19.23
N ARG A 270 -8.32 -4.51 -19.34
CA ARG A 270 -8.09 -5.93 -19.60
C ARG A 270 -7.75 -6.72 -18.34
N VAL A 271 -7.06 -6.09 -17.36
CA VAL A 271 -6.67 -6.73 -16.11
C VAL A 271 -6.73 -5.77 -14.94
N ILE A 272 -7.11 -6.31 -13.77
CA ILE A 272 -7.08 -5.61 -12.50
C ILE A 272 -6.09 -6.31 -11.57
N LEU A 273 -5.14 -5.57 -11.00
CA LEU A 273 -4.33 -6.00 -9.88
C LEU A 273 -4.98 -5.51 -8.58
N GLY A 274 -5.55 -6.43 -7.81
CA GLY A 274 -6.30 -6.12 -6.61
C GLY A 274 -5.78 -6.86 -5.37
N LEU A 275 -5.27 -6.13 -4.37
CA LEU A 275 -4.94 -6.74 -3.08
C LEU A 275 -6.21 -6.96 -2.27
N GLY A 276 -6.49 -8.21 -1.87
CA GLY A 276 -7.68 -8.57 -1.11
C GLY A 276 -8.95 -8.65 -1.96
N SER A 277 -8.83 -8.88 -3.26
CA SER A 277 -9.96 -8.98 -4.21
C SER A 277 -10.51 -10.41 -4.33
N ALA A 278 -9.78 -11.43 -3.88
CA ALA A 278 -10.16 -12.83 -4.05
C ALA A 278 -11.63 -13.16 -3.70
N PRO A 279 -12.24 -12.61 -2.63
CA PRO A 279 -13.64 -12.90 -2.29
C PRO A 279 -14.68 -12.38 -3.29
N ILE A 280 -14.33 -11.33 -4.05
CA ILE A 280 -15.25 -10.62 -4.95
C ILE A 280 -14.84 -10.71 -6.43
N ARG A 281 -13.77 -11.47 -6.73
CA ARG A 281 -13.16 -11.58 -8.06
C ARG A 281 -14.19 -11.89 -9.15
N ASP A 282 -14.98 -12.93 -8.98
CA ASP A 282 -15.93 -13.38 -9.99
C ASP A 282 -17.06 -12.36 -10.23
N GLN A 283 -17.45 -11.64 -9.16
CA GLN A 283 -18.44 -10.56 -9.29
C GLN A 283 -17.86 -9.39 -10.10
N VAL A 284 -16.60 -9.03 -9.87
CA VAL A 284 -15.88 -7.97 -10.61
C VAL A 284 -15.77 -8.33 -12.08
N ILE A 285 -15.29 -9.55 -12.39
CA ILE A 285 -15.17 -10.03 -13.78
C ILE A 285 -16.52 -10.01 -14.49
N LYS A 286 -17.54 -10.60 -13.85
CA LYS A 286 -18.90 -10.68 -14.42
C LYS A 286 -19.51 -9.32 -14.68
N ARG A 287 -19.36 -8.38 -13.74
CA ARG A 287 -20.00 -7.06 -13.83
C ARG A 287 -19.22 -6.13 -14.76
N PHE A 288 -17.90 -6.03 -14.61
CA PHE A 288 -17.08 -5.05 -15.33
C PHE A 288 -16.56 -5.56 -16.68
N GLY A 289 -16.70 -6.86 -16.97
CA GLY A 289 -16.29 -7.42 -18.27
C GLY A 289 -14.76 -7.50 -18.46
N VAL A 290 -13.98 -7.33 -17.40
CA VAL A 290 -12.51 -7.45 -17.47
C VAL A 290 -12.10 -8.90 -17.69
N SER A 291 -10.98 -9.10 -18.38
CA SER A 291 -10.50 -10.46 -18.71
C SER A 291 -10.03 -11.22 -17.48
N ASP A 292 -9.40 -10.55 -16.53
CA ASP A 292 -8.91 -11.17 -15.30
C ASP A 292 -8.73 -10.16 -14.15
N VAL A 293 -8.75 -10.71 -12.92
CA VAL A 293 -8.40 -10.01 -11.69
C VAL A 293 -7.30 -10.80 -10.99
N ALA A 294 -6.09 -10.28 -11.02
CA ALA A 294 -4.94 -10.86 -10.32
C ALA A 294 -5.00 -10.49 -8.84
N GLU A 295 -5.11 -11.50 -7.97
CA GLU A 295 -4.94 -11.35 -6.53
C GLU A 295 -3.46 -11.39 -6.19
N CYS A 296 -3.04 -10.63 -5.17
CA CYS A 296 -1.68 -10.72 -4.65
C CYS A 296 -1.65 -10.57 -3.13
N PHE A 297 -0.60 -11.11 -2.53
CA PHE A 297 -0.26 -10.91 -1.13
C PHE A 297 1.09 -10.21 -1.03
N GLY A 298 1.17 -9.27 -0.11
CA GLY A 298 2.40 -8.54 0.18
C GLY A 298 2.19 -7.53 1.30
N SER A 299 3.29 -6.93 1.69
CA SER A 299 3.32 -5.84 2.66
C SER A 299 4.33 -4.79 2.24
N THR A 300 4.31 -3.63 2.89
CA THR A 300 5.36 -2.63 2.67
C THR A 300 6.74 -3.24 2.91
N ASP A 301 6.90 -4.04 3.94
CA ASP A 301 8.20 -4.60 4.37
C ASP A 301 8.71 -5.72 3.44
N ALA A 302 7.82 -6.58 2.95
CA ALA A 302 8.16 -7.74 2.12
C ALA A 302 8.15 -7.45 0.62
N GLY A 303 7.50 -6.36 0.19
CA GLY A 303 7.11 -6.16 -1.19
C GLY A 303 5.94 -7.08 -1.59
N VAL A 304 5.78 -7.32 -2.89
CA VAL A 304 4.83 -8.33 -3.41
C VAL A 304 5.48 -9.70 -3.29
N VAL A 305 4.76 -10.60 -2.66
CA VAL A 305 5.23 -11.94 -2.26
C VAL A 305 4.62 -13.02 -3.14
N THR A 306 3.32 -12.96 -3.36
CA THR A 306 2.59 -13.88 -4.25
C THR A 306 1.70 -13.11 -5.21
N MET A 307 1.37 -13.74 -6.32
CA MET A 307 0.40 -13.21 -7.28
C MET A 307 -0.26 -14.35 -8.07
N THR A 308 -1.57 -14.23 -8.29
CA THR A 308 -2.28 -15.13 -9.18
C THR A 308 -1.87 -14.85 -10.63
N PRO A 309 -1.31 -15.84 -11.37
CA PRO A 309 -0.97 -15.65 -12.77
C PRO A 309 -2.23 -15.41 -13.61
N LEU A 310 -2.13 -14.59 -14.65
CA LEU A 310 -3.23 -14.39 -15.59
C LEU A 310 -3.64 -15.70 -16.27
N GLY A 311 -4.95 -15.90 -16.42
CA GLY A 311 -5.50 -17.11 -17.04
C GLY A 311 -5.38 -18.39 -16.20
N ALA A 312 -4.79 -18.33 -15.01
CA ALA A 312 -4.79 -19.46 -14.09
C ALA A 312 -6.20 -19.74 -13.57
N THR A 313 -6.52 -21.04 -13.40
CA THR A 313 -7.77 -21.42 -12.71
C THR A 313 -7.73 -20.87 -11.28
N PRO A 314 -8.68 -20.01 -10.91
CA PRO A 314 -8.68 -19.40 -9.59
C PRO A 314 -8.85 -20.45 -8.49
N ARG A 315 -8.09 -20.30 -7.40
CA ARG A 315 -8.29 -21.07 -6.17
C ARG A 315 -8.96 -20.20 -5.15
N GLN A 316 -10.16 -20.56 -4.75
CA GLN A 316 -10.96 -19.73 -3.84
C GLN A 316 -10.18 -19.41 -2.56
N GLY A 317 -10.02 -18.11 -2.27
CA GLY A 317 -9.34 -17.60 -1.08
C GLY A 317 -7.82 -17.63 -1.13
N SER A 318 -7.21 -18.09 -2.21
CA SER A 318 -5.76 -18.04 -2.38
C SER A 318 -5.28 -16.69 -2.92
N ALA A 319 -4.11 -16.28 -2.47
CA ALA A 319 -3.39 -15.11 -2.96
C ALA A 319 -2.35 -15.46 -4.06
N GLY A 320 -2.41 -16.67 -4.60
CA GLY A 320 -1.52 -17.15 -5.67
C GLY A 320 -0.23 -17.78 -5.18
N PRO A 321 0.60 -18.28 -6.12
CA PRO A 321 1.94 -18.79 -5.85
C PRO A 321 2.94 -17.65 -5.64
N ALA A 322 4.12 -17.99 -5.10
CA ALA A 322 5.22 -17.04 -4.96
C ALA A 322 5.60 -16.42 -6.32
N VAL A 323 5.84 -15.11 -6.34
CA VAL A 323 6.35 -14.44 -7.55
C VAL A 323 7.80 -14.88 -7.83
N PRO A 324 8.31 -14.79 -9.07
CA PRO A 324 9.66 -15.21 -9.41
C PRO A 324 10.72 -14.62 -8.47
N GLY A 325 11.66 -15.45 -8.01
CA GLY A 325 12.73 -15.04 -7.09
C GLY A 325 12.32 -14.88 -5.62
N VAL A 326 11.07 -15.15 -5.27
CA VAL A 326 10.58 -15.19 -3.88
C VAL A 326 10.43 -16.63 -3.42
N THR A 327 10.92 -16.92 -2.23
CA THR A 327 10.72 -18.21 -1.55
C THR A 327 9.89 -18.02 -0.29
N LEU A 328 8.96 -18.94 -0.07
CA LEU A 328 8.07 -18.97 1.09
C LEU A 328 8.35 -20.18 1.97
N ARG A 329 8.23 -19.99 3.28
CA ARG A 329 8.16 -21.08 4.26
C ARG A 329 7.02 -20.78 5.23
N ILE A 330 6.32 -21.84 5.62
CA ILE A 330 5.34 -21.78 6.72
C ILE A 330 5.96 -22.50 7.89
N VAL A 331 6.03 -21.84 9.04
CA VAL A 331 6.70 -22.37 10.23
C VAL A 331 5.82 -22.29 11.46
N ASP A 332 6.07 -23.21 12.42
CA ASP A 332 5.53 -23.15 13.77
C ASP A 332 6.28 -22.12 14.65
N ASP A 333 5.90 -22.01 15.92
CA ASP A 333 6.55 -21.12 16.88
C ASP A 333 8.00 -21.53 17.22
N ALA A 334 8.41 -22.77 16.93
CA ALA A 334 9.79 -23.26 17.10
C ALA A 334 10.64 -23.04 15.83
N GLY A 335 10.05 -22.53 14.73
CA GLY A 335 10.72 -22.29 13.45
C GLY A 335 10.81 -23.55 12.56
N ALA A 336 10.16 -24.67 12.92
CA ALA A 336 10.08 -25.86 12.10
C ALA A 336 9.10 -25.67 10.94
N THR A 337 9.49 -26.13 9.74
CA THR A 337 8.64 -26.04 8.54
C THR A 337 7.44 -26.99 8.67
N LEU A 338 6.25 -26.44 8.42
CA LEU A 338 5.00 -27.18 8.50
C LEU A 338 4.64 -27.85 7.17
N ALA A 339 3.85 -28.92 7.26
CA ALA A 339 3.29 -29.61 6.08
C ALA A 339 2.26 -28.75 5.34
N PRO A 340 2.01 -29.01 4.04
CA PRO A 340 0.95 -28.34 3.29
C PRO A 340 -0.38 -28.32 4.06
N ARG A 341 -1.15 -27.23 3.87
CA ARG A 341 -2.44 -26.94 4.53
C ARG A 341 -2.40 -26.79 6.05
N THR A 342 -1.21 -26.75 6.65
CA THR A 342 -1.06 -26.50 8.09
C THR A 342 -0.74 -25.00 8.32
N PRO A 343 -1.61 -24.25 9.01
CA PRO A 343 -1.37 -22.85 9.27
C PRO A 343 -0.17 -22.59 10.19
N GLY A 344 0.66 -21.62 9.84
CA GLY A 344 1.81 -21.17 10.61
C GLY A 344 2.24 -19.78 10.18
N GLU A 345 3.34 -19.27 10.74
CA GLU A 345 3.89 -17.98 10.34
C GLU A 345 4.48 -18.06 8.93
N ILE A 346 4.13 -17.06 8.10
CA ILE A 346 4.66 -16.91 6.75
C ILE A 346 6.03 -16.25 6.83
N LEU A 347 7.07 -16.97 6.42
CA LEU A 347 8.42 -16.45 6.25
C LEU A 347 8.68 -16.20 4.77
N VAL A 348 9.37 -15.09 4.48
CA VAL A 348 9.65 -14.65 3.11
C VAL A 348 11.14 -14.42 2.90
N GLU A 349 11.72 -15.05 1.88
CA GLU A 349 12.99 -14.67 1.30
C GLU A 349 12.72 -14.00 -0.05
N SER A 350 13.15 -12.75 -0.22
CA SER A 350 12.87 -11.95 -1.40
C SER A 350 13.98 -10.93 -1.66
N PRO A 351 14.45 -10.77 -2.89
CA PRO A 351 15.36 -9.69 -3.26
C PRO A 351 14.70 -8.31 -3.24
N HIS A 352 13.37 -8.27 -3.14
CA HIS A 352 12.56 -7.03 -3.19
C HIS A 352 12.08 -6.58 -1.81
N ARG A 353 12.40 -7.34 -0.75
CA ARG A 353 12.06 -6.95 0.62
C ARG A 353 12.85 -5.72 1.08
N MET A 354 12.41 -5.12 2.16
CA MET A 354 13.15 -4.05 2.84
C MET A 354 14.60 -4.43 3.11
N ALA A 355 15.47 -3.43 3.15
CA ALA A 355 16.82 -3.58 3.62
C ALA A 355 16.86 -3.66 5.15
N GLU A 356 16.16 -2.74 5.81
CA GLU A 356 16.15 -2.60 7.27
C GLU A 356 14.98 -1.72 7.72
N TYR A 357 14.70 -1.75 9.02
CA TYR A 357 13.97 -0.67 9.68
C TYR A 357 14.92 0.47 9.99
N PHE A 358 14.65 1.62 9.41
CA PHE A 358 15.49 2.81 9.51
C PHE A 358 15.72 3.22 10.96
N ARG A 359 17.01 3.28 11.38
CA ARG A 359 17.46 3.59 12.75
C ARG A 359 16.88 2.67 13.84
N ASP A 360 16.55 1.43 13.48
CA ASP A 360 16.00 0.43 14.42
C ASP A 360 16.67 -0.94 14.17
N PRO A 361 17.93 -1.10 14.58
CA PRO A 361 18.69 -2.33 14.34
C PRO A 361 18.15 -3.55 15.08
N GLU A 362 17.56 -3.36 16.27
CA GLU A 362 17.00 -4.47 17.07
C GLU A 362 15.76 -5.05 16.39
N ARG A 363 14.85 -4.17 15.94
CA ARG A 363 13.67 -4.60 15.19
C ARG A 363 14.08 -5.21 13.85
N THR A 364 15.10 -4.68 13.19
CA THR A 364 15.63 -5.23 11.94
C THR A 364 16.16 -6.64 12.16
N ALA A 365 16.97 -6.85 13.17
CA ALA A 365 17.53 -8.16 13.50
C ALA A 365 16.44 -9.20 13.80
N THR A 366 15.39 -8.80 14.53
CA THR A 366 14.24 -9.65 14.82
C THR A 366 13.46 -10.00 13.55
N ALA A 367 13.15 -8.99 12.72
CA ALA A 367 12.34 -9.18 11.52
C ALA A 367 13.07 -9.98 10.43
N LEU A 368 14.40 -9.95 10.40
CA LEU A 368 15.24 -10.63 9.42
C LEU A 368 16.00 -11.84 10.01
N ALA A 369 15.51 -12.38 11.12
CA ALA A 369 16.16 -13.49 11.81
C ALA A 369 16.33 -14.71 10.89
N GLY A 370 17.48 -15.37 10.97
CA GLY A 370 17.79 -16.56 10.17
C GLY A 370 17.85 -16.32 8.66
N GLY A 371 17.93 -15.06 8.20
CA GLY A 371 17.95 -14.70 6.77
C GLY A 371 16.56 -14.55 6.15
N TRP A 372 15.51 -14.88 6.89
CA TRP A 372 14.11 -14.81 6.48
C TRP A 372 13.43 -13.54 7.02
N PHE A 373 12.55 -12.97 6.23
CA PHE A 373 11.66 -11.92 6.74
C PHE A 373 10.46 -12.57 7.43
N HIS A 374 10.31 -12.30 8.73
CA HIS A 374 9.20 -12.72 9.56
C HIS A 374 8.03 -11.75 9.36
N THR A 375 7.00 -12.18 8.62
CA THR A 375 5.90 -11.29 8.24
C THR A 375 4.99 -10.93 9.42
N GLY A 376 4.92 -11.80 10.43
CA GLY A 376 3.92 -11.74 11.49
C GLY A 376 2.51 -12.03 10.98
N ASP A 377 2.36 -12.54 9.77
CA ASP A 377 1.13 -13.01 9.17
C ASP A 377 1.07 -14.54 9.21
N LEU A 378 -0.11 -15.10 9.46
CA LEU A 378 -0.35 -16.53 9.46
C LEU A 378 -0.99 -16.96 8.14
N GLY A 379 -0.55 -18.08 7.62
CA GLY A 379 -1.07 -18.67 6.40
C GLY A 379 -0.62 -20.11 6.24
N TYR A 380 -1.01 -20.71 5.13
CA TYR A 380 -0.53 -22.02 4.73
C TYR A 380 -0.31 -22.05 3.21
N LEU A 381 0.54 -22.96 2.76
CA LEU A 381 0.68 -23.34 1.35
C LEU A 381 -0.13 -24.61 1.10
N ASP A 382 -0.77 -24.73 -0.07
CA ASP A 382 -1.28 -26.01 -0.51
C ASP A 382 -0.18 -26.87 -1.15
N GLU A 383 -0.53 -28.03 -1.68
CA GLU A 383 0.39 -29.02 -2.26
C GLU A 383 1.11 -28.46 -3.51
N ASP A 384 0.52 -27.49 -4.18
CA ASP A 384 1.07 -26.84 -5.38
C ASP A 384 1.78 -25.51 -5.06
N GLY A 385 1.92 -25.14 -3.76
CA GLY A 385 2.62 -23.93 -3.31
C GLY A 385 1.81 -22.65 -3.41
N TRP A 386 0.46 -22.74 -3.52
CA TRP A 386 -0.41 -21.57 -3.47
C TRP A 386 -0.62 -21.12 -2.04
N LEU A 387 -0.46 -19.81 -1.78
CA LEU A 387 -0.58 -19.21 -0.46
C LEU A 387 -2.04 -18.87 -0.12
N TYR A 388 -2.42 -19.25 1.10
CA TYR A 388 -3.69 -18.88 1.72
C TYR A 388 -3.41 -18.09 3.00
N PHE A 389 -3.78 -16.81 3.01
CA PHE A 389 -3.70 -15.96 4.19
C PHE A 389 -4.81 -16.32 5.18
N VAL A 390 -4.46 -16.47 6.45
CA VAL A 390 -5.41 -16.84 7.53
C VAL A 390 -5.73 -15.65 8.42
N ASP A 391 -4.72 -15.03 9.02
CA ASP A 391 -4.86 -13.86 9.90
C ASP A 391 -3.48 -13.24 10.20
N ARG A 392 -3.46 -12.18 10.98
CA ARG A 392 -2.24 -11.71 11.61
C ARG A 392 -1.97 -12.41 12.92
N LYS A 393 -0.73 -12.80 13.17
CA LYS A 393 -0.30 -13.47 14.41
C LYS A 393 -0.75 -12.70 15.67
N ARG A 394 -0.74 -11.37 15.62
CA ARG A 394 -1.20 -10.48 16.70
C ARG A 394 -2.72 -10.31 16.82
N ASP A 395 -3.47 -10.61 15.76
CA ASP A 395 -4.92 -10.46 15.69
C ASP A 395 -5.65 -11.79 15.97
N VAL A 396 -4.90 -12.88 16.10
CA VAL A 396 -5.40 -14.16 16.60
C VAL A 396 -5.88 -13.97 18.04
N ILE A 397 -7.09 -14.41 18.30
CA ILE A 397 -7.72 -14.35 19.64
C ILE A 397 -7.44 -15.67 20.36
N ARG A 398 -6.88 -15.59 21.56
CA ARG A 398 -6.55 -16.77 22.40
C ARG A 398 -7.54 -16.89 23.54
N ARG A 399 -8.57 -17.72 23.35
CA ARG A 399 -9.67 -17.88 24.30
C ARG A 399 -9.77 -19.30 24.83
N GLY A 400 -9.55 -19.47 26.12
CA GLY A 400 -9.70 -20.79 26.79
C GLY A 400 -8.79 -21.88 26.19
N GLY A 401 -7.58 -21.53 25.73
CA GLY A 401 -6.65 -22.44 25.09
C GLY A 401 -6.80 -22.58 23.57
N GLU A 402 -7.90 -22.07 22.98
CA GLU A 402 -8.15 -22.10 21.54
C GLU A 402 -7.63 -20.85 20.84
N ASN A 403 -6.95 -21.01 19.72
CA ASN A 403 -6.54 -19.92 18.83
C ASN A 403 -7.57 -19.77 17.71
N MET A 404 -8.11 -18.59 17.53
CA MET A 404 -9.12 -18.33 16.51
C MET A 404 -8.78 -17.11 15.67
N SER A 405 -9.05 -17.20 14.37
CA SER A 405 -8.86 -16.10 13.43
C SER A 405 -9.95 -15.05 13.62
N SER A 406 -9.56 -13.83 13.95
CA SER A 406 -10.46 -12.69 13.97
C SER A 406 -11.01 -12.40 12.57
N ALA A 407 -10.21 -12.59 11.52
CA ALA A 407 -10.60 -12.39 10.13
C ALA A 407 -11.71 -13.36 9.69
N LEU A 408 -11.68 -14.62 10.16
CA LEU A 408 -12.75 -15.59 9.88
C LEU A 408 -14.09 -15.14 10.47
N ILE A 409 -14.05 -14.66 11.71
CA ILE A 409 -15.26 -14.18 12.41
C ILE A 409 -15.81 -12.93 11.70
N GLU A 410 -14.96 -11.97 11.35
CA GLU A 410 -15.32 -10.77 10.60
C GLU A 410 -15.97 -11.11 9.26
N LYS A 411 -15.34 -12.00 8.49
CA LYS A 411 -15.85 -12.47 7.20
C LYS A 411 -17.23 -13.10 7.34
N THR A 412 -17.45 -13.87 8.40
CA THR A 412 -18.75 -14.50 8.67
C THR A 412 -19.80 -13.44 9.02
N LEU A 413 -19.48 -12.50 9.90
CA LEU A 413 -20.41 -11.43 10.29
C LEU A 413 -20.77 -10.53 9.10
N CYS A 414 -19.84 -10.23 8.22
CA CYS A 414 -20.09 -9.44 7.00
C CYS A 414 -20.98 -10.15 5.96
N GLN A 415 -21.26 -11.44 6.10
CA GLN A 415 -22.26 -12.14 5.27
C GLN A 415 -23.71 -11.85 5.71
N HIS A 416 -23.90 -11.29 6.91
CA HIS A 416 -25.23 -10.88 7.34
C HIS A 416 -25.73 -9.66 6.56
N PRO A 417 -26.97 -9.65 6.01
CA PRO A 417 -27.46 -8.56 5.14
C PRO A 417 -27.41 -7.17 5.79
N ALA A 418 -27.63 -7.10 7.09
CA ALA A 418 -27.66 -5.85 7.86
C ALA A 418 -26.26 -5.33 8.26
N VAL A 419 -25.17 -6.06 7.99
CA VAL A 419 -23.81 -5.67 8.38
C VAL A 419 -23.10 -5.01 7.21
N ALA A 420 -22.65 -3.78 7.40
CA ALA A 420 -21.75 -3.08 6.45
C ALA A 420 -20.31 -3.49 6.65
N GLU A 421 -19.86 -3.44 7.92
CA GLU A 421 -18.49 -3.73 8.30
C GLU A 421 -18.47 -4.40 9.68
N ALA A 422 -17.48 -5.26 9.87
CA ALA A 422 -17.21 -5.87 11.17
C ALA A 422 -15.70 -5.84 11.46
N ALA A 423 -15.33 -5.57 12.70
CA ALA A 423 -13.99 -5.77 13.23
C ALA A 423 -14.06 -6.57 14.52
N VAL A 424 -13.18 -7.55 14.67
CA VAL A 424 -13.19 -8.46 15.82
C VAL A 424 -11.81 -8.45 16.50
N ILE A 425 -11.82 -8.31 17.81
CA ILE A 425 -10.61 -8.34 18.64
C ILE A 425 -10.80 -9.27 19.85
N GLY A 426 -9.69 -9.76 20.40
CA GLY A 426 -9.65 -10.31 21.74
C GLY A 426 -9.52 -9.17 22.75
N VAL A 427 -10.36 -9.19 23.78
CA VAL A 427 -10.24 -8.32 24.95
C VAL A 427 -9.89 -9.15 26.17
N PRO A 428 -9.16 -8.61 27.17
CA PRO A 428 -8.77 -9.37 28.36
C PRO A 428 -9.97 -9.98 29.08
N ASP A 429 -9.87 -11.26 29.45
CA ASP A 429 -10.85 -11.98 30.27
C ASP A 429 -10.11 -12.73 31.39
N PRO A 430 -10.50 -12.58 32.66
CA PRO A 430 -9.76 -13.13 33.79
C PRO A 430 -9.79 -14.68 33.87
N VAL A 431 -10.72 -15.33 33.18
CA VAL A 431 -10.90 -16.79 33.20
C VAL A 431 -10.38 -17.43 31.90
N LEU A 432 -10.69 -16.82 30.76
CA LEU A 432 -10.43 -17.40 29.46
C LEU A 432 -9.17 -16.81 28.81
N GLY A 433 -8.48 -15.87 29.45
CA GLY A 433 -7.37 -15.10 28.91
C GLY A 433 -7.87 -13.98 28.01
N GLN A 434 -8.65 -14.30 26.99
CA GLN A 434 -9.34 -13.32 26.14
C GLN A 434 -10.80 -13.73 25.89
N GLU A 435 -11.65 -12.71 25.67
CA GLU A 435 -13.01 -12.87 25.17
C GLU A 435 -13.16 -12.19 23.81
N VAL A 436 -14.04 -12.71 22.97
CA VAL A 436 -14.28 -12.21 21.60
C VAL A 436 -15.21 -11.00 21.65
N LYS A 437 -14.71 -9.85 21.17
CA LYS A 437 -15.49 -8.62 21.02
C LYS A 437 -15.60 -8.24 19.54
N ALA A 438 -16.83 -8.06 19.07
CA ALA A 438 -17.15 -7.61 17.71
C ALA A 438 -17.61 -6.14 17.72
N PHE A 439 -17.03 -5.35 16.81
CA PHE A 439 -17.49 -4.00 16.47
C PHE A 439 -18.22 -4.08 15.14
N ILE A 440 -19.44 -3.53 15.08
CA ILE A 440 -20.34 -3.64 13.92
C ILE A 440 -20.71 -2.25 13.41
N VAL A 441 -20.55 -2.05 12.10
CA VAL A 441 -21.20 -0.95 11.36
C VAL A 441 -22.40 -1.55 10.63
N ALA A 442 -23.59 -1.14 11.00
CA ALA A 442 -24.84 -1.69 10.46
C ALA A 442 -25.31 -0.89 9.22
N LYS A 443 -25.86 -1.58 8.23
CA LYS A 443 -26.57 -0.98 7.05
C LYS A 443 -28.05 -0.71 7.38
N SER A 444 -28.60 -1.54 8.23
CA SER A 444 -30.01 -1.49 8.68
C SER A 444 -30.09 -1.97 10.14
N PRO A 445 -31.16 -1.66 10.85
CA PRO A 445 -31.33 -2.10 12.24
C PRO A 445 -31.10 -3.60 12.40
N VAL A 446 -30.30 -3.98 13.36
CA VAL A 446 -29.97 -5.36 13.73
C VAL A 446 -29.55 -5.41 15.18
N THR A 447 -29.92 -6.48 15.89
CA THR A 447 -29.60 -6.67 17.29
C THR A 447 -28.38 -7.58 17.51
N PRO A 448 -27.71 -7.52 18.68
CA PRO A 448 -26.65 -8.46 19.04
C PRO A 448 -27.13 -9.92 19.05
N GLU A 449 -28.39 -10.15 19.43
CA GLU A 449 -29.01 -11.48 19.48
C GLU A 449 -29.17 -12.09 18.08
N GLU A 450 -29.60 -11.31 17.12
CA GLU A 450 -29.72 -11.72 15.71
C GLU A 450 -28.36 -12.07 15.12
N LEU A 451 -27.35 -11.21 15.35
CA LEU A 451 -25.98 -11.46 14.87
C LEU A 451 -25.35 -12.67 15.56
N ARG A 452 -25.64 -12.87 16.84
CA ARG A 452 -25.18 -14.04 17.59
C ARG A 452 -25.78 -15.32 17.06
N ALA A 453 -27.10 -15.33 16.79
CA ALA A 453 -27.79 -16.48 16.19
C ALA A 453 -27.19 -16.80 14.80
N PHE A 454 -27.04 -15.79 13.97
CA PHE A 454 -26.44 -15.93 12.63
C PHE A 454 -25.01 -16.50 12.68
N ALA A 455 -24.19 -16.00 13.60
CA ALA A 455 -22.81 -16.47 13.81
C ALA A 455 -22.78 -17.91 14.36
N ALA A 456 -23.67 -18.26 15.28
CA ALA A 456 -23.72 -19.58 15.90
C ALA A 456 -24.06 -20.71 14.92
N GLU A 457 -24.76 -20.41 13.83
CA GLU A 457 -25.03 -21.38 12.75
C GLU A 457 -23.81 -21.67 11.86
N ARG A 458 -22.80 -20.77 11.87
CA ARG A 458 -21.68 -20.76 10.89
C ARG A 458 -20.32 -20.88 11.51
N LEU A 459 -20.19 -20.63 12.81
CA LEU A 459 -18.94 -20.62 13.57
C LEU A 459 -19.00 -21.66 14.70
N ALA A 460 -17.83 -22.12 15.13
CA ALA A 460 -17.76 -22.93 16.34
C ALA A 460 -18.20 -22.09 17.56
N LYS A 461 -18.80 -22.76 18.56
CA LYS A 461 -19.37 -22.10 19.75
C LYS A 461 -18.40 -21.13 20.45
N PHE A 462 -17.12 -21.46 20.48
CA PHE A 462 -16.09 -20.63 21.10
C PHE A 462 -15.68 -19.41 20.27
N GLN A 463 -15.97 -19.39 18.97
CA GLN A 463 -15.69 -18.29 18.04
C GLN A 463 -16.80 -17.24 18.02
N VAL A 464 -18.00 -17.56 18.49
CA VAL A 464 -19.12 -16.63 18.48
C VAL A 464 -18.85 -15.47 19.45
N PRO A 465 -18.88 -14.20 18.97
CA PRO A 465 -18.64 -13.07 19.84
C PRO A 465 -19.61 -13.00 21.02
N ARG A 466 -19.08 -12.69 22.20
CA ARG A 466 -19.90 -12.44 23.39
C ARG A 466 -20.16 -10.96 23.62
N LEU A 467 -19.18 -10.12 23.24
CA LEU A 467 -19.24 -8.67 23.40
C LEU A 467 -19.49 -8.03 22.04
N TRP A 468 -20.44 -7.10 22.00
CA TRP A 468 -20.86 -6.42 20.77
C TRP A 468 -20.87 -4.93 21.01
N GLU A 469 -20.35 -4.16 20.03
CA GLU A 469 -20.36 -2.72 20.05
C GLU A 469 -20.73 -2.22 18.64
N PHE A 470 -21.81 -1.43 18.56
CA PHE A 470 -22.24 -0.80 17.31
C PHE A 470 -21.59 0.58 17.17
N ARG A 471 -21.14 0.89 15.95
CA ARG A 471 -20.49 2.15 15.62
C ARG A 471 -20.98 2.67 14.27
N ASP A 472 -20.89 3.99 14.08
CA ASP A 472 -21.16 4.64 12.78
C ASP A 472 -20.05 4.36 11.78
N SER A 473 -18.81 4.19 12.24
CA SER A 473 -17.63 3.88 11.43
C SER A 473 -16.54 3.18 12.23
N LEU A 474 -15.67 2.43 11.55
CA LEU A 474 -14.45 1.86 12.14
C LEU A 474 -13.23 2.75 11.86
N PRO A 475 -12.24 2.82 12.79
CA PRO A 475 -10.99 3.52 12.53
C PRO A 475 -10.23 2.81 11.40
N LYS A 476 -9.83 3.57 10.37
CA LYS A 476 -9.19 3.02 9.17
C LYS A 476 -7.94 3.79 8.78
N THR A 477 -7.01 3.05 8.20
CA THR A 477 -5.88 3.65 7.47
C THR A 477 -6.38 4.31 6.18
N PRO A 478 -5.56 5.17 5.53
CA PRO A 478 -5.89 5.74 4.21
C PRO A 478 -6.17 4.70 3.12
N THR A 479 -5.64 3.48 3.29
CA THR A 479 -5.92 2.32 2.41
C THR A 479 -7.17 1.55 2.83
N GLN A 480 -8.04 2.17 3.65
CA GLN A 480 -9.31 1.60 4.12
C GLN A 480 -9.18 0.33 4.98
N ARG A 481 -8.00 0.07 5.53
CA ARG A 481 -7.77 -1.05 6.44
C ARG A 481 -8.14 -0.66 7.88
N VAL A 482 -8.90 -1.52 8.57
CA VAL A 482 -9.27 -1.29 9.97
C VAL A 482 -8.04 -1.32 10.88
N GLU A 483 -7.91 -0.30 11.72
CA GLU A 483 -6.83 -0.15 12.71
C GLU A 483 -7.26 -0.78 14.05
N LYS A 484 -7.23 -2.12 14.12
CA LYS A 484 -7.66 -2.87 15.30
C LYS A 484 -6.94 -2.47 16.60
N TYR A 485 -5.72 -1.96 16.53
CA TYR A 485 -5.01 -1.48 17.70
C TYR A 485 -5.74 -0.31 18.39
N LYS A 486 -6.34 0.61 17.61
CA LYS A 486 -7.16 1.70 18.16
C LYS A 486 -8.42 1.17 18.85
N LEU A 487 -8.99 0.08 18.32
CA LEU A 487 -10.14 -0.57 18.96
C LEU A 487 -9.76 -1.23 20.29
N ARG A 488 -8.56 -1.82 20.39
CA ARG A 488 -8.02 -2.39 21.63
C ARG A 488 -7.78 -1.30 22.67
N GLU A 489 -7.06 -0.22 22.33
CA GLU A 489 -6.81 0.91 23.25
C GLU A 489 -8.08 1.54 23.81
N GLN A 490 -9.16 1.57 23.02
CA GLN A 490 -10.46 2.06 23.46
C GLN A 490 -11.21 1.07 24.35
N SER A 491 -10.97 -0.23 24.17
CA SER A 491 -11.61 -1.30 24.95
C SER A 491 -10.91 -1.55 26.30
N ASP A 492 -9.64 -1.20 26.42
CA ASP A 492 -8.86 -1.30 27.67
C ASP A 492 -9.18 -0.18 28.67
N LYS A 493 -9.88 0.87 28.26
CA LYS A 493 -10.40 1.88 29.18
C LYS A 493 -11.61 1.31 29.91
N PRO A 494 -11.63 1.31 31.26
CA PRO A 494 -12.84 0.93 32.00
C PRO A 494 -13.97 1.84 31.49
N LEU A 495 -15.11 1.24 31.19
CA LEU A 495 -16.35 1.99 30.95
C LEU A 495 -16.56 2.85 32.22
N LEU A 496 -16.29 4.15 32.12
CA LEU A 496 -16.69 5.11 33.12
C LEU A 496 -18.20 5.02 33.18
N GLY A 497 -18.69 4.43 34.28
CA GLY A 497 -20.09 4.20 34.58
C GLY A 497 -20.91 5.47 34.69
#